data_5c0b30acf4637c7dc7f9ed0d40f8b9dc
#
_entry.id   5c0b30acf4637c7dc7f9ed0d40f8b9dc
#
_cell.length_a   1.000
_cell.length_b   1.000
_cell.length_c   1.000
_cell.angle_alpha   90.00
_cell.angle_beta   90.00
_cell.angle_gamma   90.00
#
_symmetry.space_group_name_H-M   'P 1'
#
loop_
_entity.id
_entity.type
_entity.pdbx_description
1 polymer ?
#
loop_
_entity_poly.entity_id
_entity_poly.type
_entity_poly.pdbx_seq_one_letter_code
_entity_poly.pdbx_strand_id
1 'polypeptide(L)'
;MPILEVQNLSKAYRQLGGDTTLAIDDISCKVEPGEFVSFVGPSGCGKTTLLMSIAGLIAPSGGKIIVHGKEVSGPPRNLVLVFQEFNKSLFAWRSVLGNVRFGLEARGNHSRQAASKARSLIDLVGLKGFESHYPWELSGGMQQRVAIARALAYEPEVLLMDEPFGSLDALTRLELEDTLLRLWDELGTTILFITHDIEEAIYLSDRVWLLSRRPSRIVEELAIDFPRPRNQLTTRAEGRFMEIRNRIYQRISNESSA
;
A
#
# COMPACT_ATOMS: atom_id res chain seq x y z
N MET A 1 -3.63 -20.38 -5.40
CA MET A 1 -2.40 -20.03 -6.15
C MET A 1 -2.11 -18.56 -5.86
N PRO A 2 -0.92 -18.24 -5.37
CA PRO A 2 -0.63 -16.86 -4.98
C PRO A 2 -0.80 -15.89 -6.17
N ILE A 3 -1.34 -14.72 -5.88
CA ILE A 3 -1.50 -13.64 -6.87
C ILE A 3 -0.17 -12.95 -7.12
N LEU A 4 0.66 -12.86 -6.07
CA LEU A 4 2.00 -12.29 -6.11
C LEU A 4 2.98 -13.24 -5.42
N GLU A 5 4.13 -13.46 -6.03
CA GLU A 5 5.25 -14.22 -5.47
C GLU A 5 6.55 -13.46 -5.69
N VAL A 6 7.31 -13.27 -4.62
CA VAL A 6 8.66 -12.72 -4.64
C VAL A 6 9.62 -13.87 -4.31
N GLN A 7 10.62 -14.09 -5.13
CA GLN A 7 11.57 -15.21 -5.00
C GLN A 7 13.00 -14.69 -4.98
N ASN A 8 13.66 -14.81 -3.82
CA ASN A 8 15.08 -14.47 -3.57
C ASN A 8 15.45 -13.07 -4.08
N LEU A 9 14.54 -12.10 -3.88
CA LEU A 9 14.69 -10.73 -4.37
C LEU A 9 15.89 -10.06 -3.73
N SER A 10 16.78 -9.55 -4.55
CA SER A 10 17.91 -8.71 -4.12
C SER A 10 17.98 -7.45 -4.96
N LYS A 11 18.34 -6.34 -4.34
CA LYS A 11 18.51 -5.06 -5.03
C LYS A 11 19.73 -4.31 -4.51
N ALA A 12 20.64 -4.01 -5.40
CA ALA A 12 21.83 -3.20 -5.16
C ALA A 12 21.80 -1.94 -6.03
N TYR A 13 22.32 -0.84 -5.48
CA TYR A 13 22.51 0.43 -6.18
C TYR A 13 24.00 0.73 -6.29
N ARG A 14 24.46 1.10 -7.49
CA ARG A 14 25.80 1.65 -7.69
C ARG A 14 25.81 3.12 -7.33
N GLN A 15 26.72 3.54 -6.49
CA GLN A 15 26.98 4.94 -6.18
C GLN A 15 27.92 5.57 -7.22
N LEU A 16 27.91 6.89 -7.34
CA LEU A 16 28.76 7.63 -8.27
C LEU A 16 30.27 7.41 -8.04
N GLY A 17 30.67 6.91 -6.86
CA GLY A 17 32.06 6.57 -6.50
C GLY A 17 32.47 5.10 -6.82
N GLY A 18 31.57 4.30 -7.42
CA GLY A 18 31.85 2.89 -7.75
C GLY A 18 31.44 1.90 -6.67
N ASP A 19 31.17 2.35 -5.45
CA ASP A 19 30.69 1.51 -4.37
C ASP A 19 29.26 1.00 -4.63
N THR A 20 28.99 -0.22 -4.16
CA THR A 20 27.68 -0.83 -4.31
C THR A 20 26.98 -0.90 -2.93
N THR A 21 25.80 -0.32 -2.83
CA THR A 21 24.96 -0.40 -1.63
C THR A 21 23.85 -1.43 -1.85
N LEU A 22 23.86 -2.50 -1.09
CA LEU A 22 22.80 -3.51 -1.09
C LEU A 22 21.60 -2.96 -0.28
N ALA A 23 20.48 -2.76 -0.94
CA ALA A 23 19.26 -2.26 -0.31
C ALA A 23 18.35 -3.39 0.17
N ILE A 24 18.22 -4.44 -0.63
CA ILE A 24 17.42 -5.63 -0.35
C ILE A 24 18.31 -6.86 -0.54
N ASP A 25 18.20 -7.81 0.36
CA ASP A 25 18.96 -9.05 0.33
C ASP A 25 18.06 -10.26 0.65
N ASP A 26 17.80 -11.07 -0.37
CA ASP A 26 17.08 -12.34 -0.27
C ASP A 26 15.68 -12.26 0.35
N ILE A 27 14.81 -11.39 -0.18
CA ILE A 27 13.40 -11.37 0.22
C ILE A 27 12.61 -12.38 -0.61
N SER A 28 11.92 -13.30 0.10
CA SER A 28 10.98 -14.25 -0.49
C SER A 28 9.66 -14.22 0.27
N CYS A 29 8.54 -14.04 -0.45
CA CYS A 29 7.20 -14.03 0.13
C CYS A 29 6.12 -14.35 -0.91
N LYS A 30 4.92 -14.74 -0.44
CA LYS A 30 3.76 -15.04 -1.27
C LYS A 30 2.53 -14.37 -0.71
N VAL A 31 1.71 -13.81 -1.59
CA VAL A 31 0.44 -13.17 -1.25
C VAL A 31 -0.68 -13.89 -1.99
N GLU A 32 -1.70 -14.28 -1.26
CA GLU A 32 -2.88 -14.90 -1.84
C GLU A 32 -3.89 -13.83 -2.32
N PRO A 33 -4.78 -14.16 -3.28
CA PRO A 33 -5.80 -13.22 -3.72
C PRO A 33 -6.70 -12.75 -2.58
N GLY A 34 -6.95 -11.45 -2.52
CA GLY A 34 -7.80 -10.82 -1.51
C GLY A 34 -7.13 -10.60 -0.15
N GLU A 35 -5.87 -11.00 0.05
CA GLU A 35 -5.17 -10.71 1.30
C GLU A 35 -4.84 -9.21 1.46
N PHE A 36 -4.89 -8.74 2.69
CA PHE A 36 -4.30 -7.46 3.10
C PHE A 36 -3.01 -7.76 3.86
N VAL A 37 -1.86 -7.44 3.28
CA VAL A 37 -0.55 -7.69 3.90
C VAL A 37 0.23 -6.40 4.09
N SER A 38 0.93 -6.28 5.22
CA SER A 38 1.77 -5.12 5.50
C SER A 38 3.24 -5.51 5.65
N PHE A 39 4.10 -4.60 5.18
CA PHE A 39 5.53 -4.60 5.49
C PHE A 39 5.84 -3.49 6.46
N VAL A 40 6.42 -3.84 7.59
CA VAL A 40 6.84 -2.91 8.65
C VAL A 40 8.34 -3.02 8.86
N GLY A 41 9.02 -1.90 9.03
CA GLY A 41 10.46 -1.88 9.26
C GLY A 41 11.01 -0.48 9.44
N PRO A 42 12.27 -0.34 9.88
CA PRO A 42 12.91 0.94 10.14
C PRO A 42 12.90 1.86 8.92
N SER A 43 12.97 3.17 9.16
CA SER A 43 13.12 4.15 8.09
C SER A 43 14.40 3.88 7.28
N GLY A 44 14.30 3.97 5.95
CA GLY A 44 15.44 3.75 5.05
C GLY A 44 15.88 2.29 4.89
N CYS A 45 15.16 1.30 5.44
CA CYS A 45 15.54 -0.11 5.28
C CYS A 45 15.37 -0.64 3.84
N GLY A 46 14.55 -0.01 2.99
CA GLY A 46 14.36 -0.44 1.61
C GLY A 46 12.91 -0.76 1.23
N LYS A 47 11.93 -0.40 2.08
CA LYS A 47 10.49 -0.65 1.85
C LYS A 47 9.99 -0.13 0.49
N THR A 48 10.25 1.14 0.21
CA THR A 48 9.91 1.75 -1.09
C THR A 48 10.61 1.05 -2.26
N THR A 49 11.87 0.65 -2.08
CA THR A 49 12.61 -0.12 -3.11
C THR A 49 11.93 -1.47 -3.38
N LEU A 50 11.50 -2.19 -2.34
CA LEU A 50 10.74 -3.44 -2.46
C LEU A 50 9.46 -3.21 -3.26
N LEU A 51 8.68 -2.20 -2.86
CA LEU A 51 7.40 -1.89 -3.51
C LEU A 51 7.58 -1.50 -4.98
N MET A 52 8.57 -0.64 -5.27
CA MET A 52 8.90 -0.24 -6.65
C MET A 52 9.39 -1.43 -7.50
N SER A 53 10.11 -2.38 -6.89
CA SER A 53 10.51 -3.61 -7.59
C SER A 53 9.29 -4.47 -7.90
N ILE A 54 8.37 -4.65 -6.95
CA ILE A 54 7.10 -5.38 -7.14
C ILE A 54 6.25 -4.71 -8.22
N ALA A 55 6.22 -3.38 -8.25
CA ALA A 55 5.53 -2.59 -9.28
C ALA A 55 6.17 -2.67 -10.67
N GLY A 56 7.33 -3.31 -10.81
CA GLY A 56 8.07 -3.37 -12.06
C GLY A 56 8.68 -2.04 -12.51
N LEU A 57 8.75 -1.06 -11.60
CA LEU A 57 9.35 0.27 -11.85
C LEU A 57 10.87 0.25 -11.71
N ILE A 58 11.39 -0.69 -10.91
CA ILE A 58 12.82 -0.88 -10.69
C ILE A 58 13.13 -2.36 -10.91
N ALA A 59 14.06 -2.66 -11.81
CA ALA A 59 14.50 -4.03 -12.03
C ALA A 59 15.29 -4.54 -10.81
N PRO A 60 15.03 -5.78 -10.33
CA PRO A 60 15.85 -6.42 -9.31
C PRO A 60 17.29 -6.61 -9.78
N SER A 61 18.23 -6.76 -8.84
CA SER A 61 19.60 -7.14 -9.12
C SER A 61 19.77 -8.68 -9.08
N GLY A 62 18.86 -9.38 -8.42
CA GLY A 62 18.79 -10.85 -8.33
C GLY A 62 17.40 -11.28 -7.90
N GLY A 63 17.09 -12.55 -8.12
CA GLY A 63 15.76 -13.09 -7.87
C GLY A 63 14.73 -12.67 -8.91
N LYS A 64 13.46 -12.93 -8.65
CA LYS A 64 12.35 -12.58 -9.54
C LYS A 64 11.06 -12.28 -8.79
N ILE A 65 10.18 -11.57 -9.46
CA ILE A 65 8.83 -11.25 -9.00
C ILE A 65 7.84 -11.82 -10.00
N ILE A 66 6.82 -12.50 -9.53
CA ILE A 66 5.81 -13.17 -10.34
C ILE A 66 4.45 -12.64 -9.93
N VAL A 67 3.68 -12.15 -10.89
CA VAL A 67 2.28 -11.71 -10.71
C VAL A 67 1.42 -12.54 -11.64
N HIS A 68 0.39 -13.21 -11.10
CA HIS A 68 -0.46 -14.15 -11.84
C HIS A 68 0.34 -15.21 -12.65
N GLY A 69 1.37 -15.76 -12.04
CA GLY A 69 2.23 -16.78 -12.67
C GLY A 69 3.13 -16.26 -13.79
N LYS A 70 3.18 -14.92 -14.02
CA LYS A 70 4.05 -14.29 -15.02
C LYS A 70 5.13 -13.46 -14.33
N GLU A 71 6.37 -13.61 -14.77
CA GLU A 71 7.47 -12.81 -14.29
C GLU A 71 7.32 -11.34 -14.68
N VAL A 72 7.58 -10.46 -13.73
CA VAL A 72 7.47 -9.01 -13.88
C VAL A 72 8.73 -8.49 -14.57
N SER A 73 8.57 -8.01 -15.81
CA SER A 73 9.63 -7.37 -16.61
C SER A 73 9.39 -5.87 -16.86
N GLY A 74 8.33 -5.32 -16.27
CA GLY A 74 7.89 -3.93 -16.34
C GLY A 74 6.56 -3.80 -15.62
N PRO A 75 5.95 -2.60 -15.53
CA PRO A 75 4.72 -2.38 -14.77
C PRO A 75 3.56 -3.28 -15.24
N PRO A 76 3.05 -4.20 -14.39
CA PRO A 76 1.91 -5.04 -14.73
C PRO A 76 0.62 -4.23 -14.83
N ARG A 77 -0.24 -4.53 -15.80
CA ARG A 77 -1.51 -3.80 -16.01
C ARG A 77 -2.54 -3.98 -14.90
N ASN A 78 -2.44 -5.04 -14.12
CA ASN A 78 -3.39 -5.36 -13.04
C ASN A 78 -2.90 -4.91 -11.66
N LEU A 79 -1.82 -4.13 -11.61
CA LEU A 79 -1.20 -3.63 -10.40
C LEU A 79 -1.14 -2.11 -10.42
N VAL A 80 -1.54 -1.47 -9.33
CA VAL A 80 -1.46 -0.01 -9.17
C VAL A 80 -0.68 0.33 -7.91
N LEU A 81 0.16 1.36 -8.01
CA LEU A 81 0.94 1.90 -6.89
C LEU A 81 0.41 3.28 -6.48
N VAL A 82 0.10 3.42 -5.20
CA VAL A 82 -0.17 4.69 -4.53
C VAL A 82 1.10 5.12 -3.80
N PHE A 83 1.68 6.24 -4.22
CA PHE A 83 2.91 6.80 -3.65
C PHE A 83 2.63 7.56 -2.34
N GLN A 84 3.64 7.65 -1.49
CA GLN A 84 3.62 8.42 -0.24
C GLN A 84 3.23 9.90 -0.46
N GLU A 85 3.77 10.54 -1.50
CA GLU A 85 3.42 11.92 -1.88
C GLU A 85 2.23 11.93 -2.85
N PHE A 86 1.07 11.48 -2.38
CA PHE A 86 -0.16 11.39 -3.17
C PHE A 86 -0.60 12.72 -3.80
N ASN A 87 -0.37 13.83 -3.12
CA ASN A 87 -0.69 15.18 -3.59
C ASN A 87 0.03 15.53 -4.89
N LYS A 88 1.29 15.10 -5.05
CA LYS A 88 2.06 15.28 -6.29
C LYS A 88 1.56 14.38 -7.43
N SER A 89 0.82 13.33 -7.12
CA SER A 89 0.27 12.40 -8.11
C SER A 89 -1.07 12.84 -8.69
N LEU A 90 -1.83 13.70 -7.99
CA LEU A 90 -3.11 14.19 -8.48
C LEU A 90 -2.92 15.18 -9.63
N PHE A 91 -3.80 15.10 -10.63
CA PHE A 91 -3.83 16.07 -11.71
C PHE A 91 -4.46 17.37 -11.21
N ALA A 92 -3.63 18.37 -10.96
CA ALA A 92 -4.08 19.66 -10.46
C ALA A 92 -5.14 20.31 -11.37
N TRP A 93 -5.05 20.13 -12.69
CA TRP A 93 -5.96 20.67 -13.70
C TRP A 93 -7.25 19.86 -13.89
N ARG A 94 -7.45 18.77 -13.15
CA ARG A 94 -8.68 17.97 -13.15
C ARG A 94 -9.41 18.09 -11.81
N SER A 95 -10.73 18.15 -11.86
CA SER A 95 -11.56 18.07 -10.66
C SER A 95 -11.43 16.69 -9.98
N VAL A 96 -12.00 16.52 -8.79
CA VAL A 96 -12.13 15.23 -8.11
C VAL A 96 -12.69 14.16 -9.04
N LEU A 97 -13.84 14.44 -9.67
CA LEU A 97 -14.45 13.52 -10.63
C LEU A 97 -13.51 13.23 -11.80
N GLY A 98 -12.82 14.24 -12.32
CA GLY A 98 -11.87 14.10 -13.42
C GLY A 98 -10.66 13.24 -13.04
N ASN A 99 -10.16 13.36 -11.82
CA ASN A 99 -9.07 12.54 -11.30
C ASN A 99 -9.51 11.07 -11.16
N VAL A 100 -10.63 10.81 -10.52
CA VAL A 100 -11.13 9.43 -10.32
C VAL A 100 -11.50 8.78 -11.64
N ARG A 101 -12.19 9.50 -12.53
CA ARG A 101 -12.55 9.02 -13.87
C ARG A 101 -11.32 8.64 -14.70
N PHE A 102 -10.18 9.29 -14.50
CA PHE A 102 -8.94 8.95 -15.20
C PHE A 102 -8.51 7.50 -14.96
N GLY A 103 -8.72 6.95 -13.74
CA GLY A 103 -8.43 5.54 -13.48
C GLY A 103 -9.20 4.60 -14.42
N LEU A 104 -10.49 4.87 -14.64
CA LEU A 104 -11.34 4.11 -15.57
C LEU A 104 -10.92 4.33 -17.04
N GLU A 105 -10.61 5.58 -17.42
CA GLU A 105 -10.14 5.95 -18.75
C GLU A 105 -8.83 5.24 -19.10
N ALA A 106 -7.90 5.16 -18.16
CA ALA A 106 -6.60 4.49 -18.33
C ALA A 106 -6.75 2.98 -18.57
N ARG A 107 -7.85 2.37 -18.08
CA ARG A 107 -8.21 0.98 -18.37
C ARG A 107 -8.96 0.81 -19.69
N GLY A 108 -9.24 1.89 -20.38
CA GLY A 108 -9.97 1.88 -21.66
C GLY A 108 -11.49 2.05 -21.54
N ASN A 109 -12.00 2.34 -20.35
CA ASN A 109 -13.42 2.59 -20.13
C ASN A 109 -13.75 4.09 -20.26
N HIS A 110 -14.20 4.49 -21.46
CA HIS A 110 -14.59 5.87 -21.79
C HIS A 110 -16.12 6.08 -21.83
N SER A 111 -16.89 5.12 -21.33
CA SER A 111 -18.36 5.14 -21.40
C SER A 111 -19.00 6.19 -20.48
N ARG A 112 -20.29 6.48 -20.71
CA ARG A 112 -21.10 7.28 -19.76
C ARG A 112 -21.19 6.59 -18.38
N GLN A 113 -21.14 5.25 -18.35
CA GLN A 113 -21.12 4.46 -17.11
C GLN A 113 -19.87 4.71 -16.29
N ALA A 114 -18.72 5.05 -16.92
CA ALA A 114 -17.50 5.42 -16.20
C ALA A 114 -17.70 6.63 -15.26
N ALA A 115 -18.49 7.62 -15.69
CA ALA A 115 -18.80 8.78 -14.83
C ALA A 115 -19.66 8.39 -13.61
N SER A 116 -20.63 7.48 -13.79
CA SER A 116 -21.45 6.95 -12.69
C SER A 116 -20.60 6.16 -11.70
N LYS A 117 -19.73 5.26 -12.19
CA LYS A 117 -18.82 4.47 -11.36
C LYS A 117 -17.82 5.33 -10.60
N ALA A 118 -17.27 6.37 -11.25
CA ALA A 118 -16.40 7.33 -10.59
C ALA A 118 -17.12 8.06 -9.44
N ARG A 119 -18.40 8.45 -9.62
CA ARG A 119 -19.21 9.06 -8.55
C ARG A 119 -19.45 8.09 -7.38
N SER A 120 -19.75 6.83 -7.67
CA SER A 120 -19.89 5.81 -6.63
C SER A 120 -18.61 5.64 -5.80
N LEU A 121 -17.44 5.61 -6.45
CA LEU A 121 -16.15 5.55 -5.74
C LEU A 121 -15.88 6.81 -4.91
N ILE A 122 -16.25 7.99 -5.41
CA ILE A 122 -16.15 9.25 -4.66
C ILE A 122 -17.03 9.22 -3.42
N ASP A 123 -18.25 8.68 -3.54
CA ASP A 123 -19.16 8.50 -2.40
C ASP A 123 -18.60 7.49 -1.38
N LEU A 124 -18.07 6.36 -1.85
CA LEU A 124 -17.44 5.32 -1.01
C LEU A 124 -16.25 5.84 -0.19
N VAL A 125 -15.45 6.76 -0.73
CA VAL A 125 -14.36 7.40 0.01
C VAL A 125 -14.81 8.61 0.84
N GLY A 126 -16.12 8.89 0.93
CA GLY A 126 -16.68 9.97 1.74
C GLY A 126 -16.47 11.36 1.16
N LEU A 127 -16.38 11.49 -0.17
CA LEU A 127 -16.20 12.78 -0.87
C LEU A 127 -17.43 13.20 -1.70
N LYS A 128 -18.62 12.71 -1.33
CA LYS A 128 -19.89 13.12 -1.94
C LYS A 128 -20.09 14.62 -1.82
N GLY A 129 -20.42 15.29 -2.93
CA GLY A 129 -20.58 16.74 -3.02
C GLY A 129 -19.30 17.50 -3.37
N PHE A 130 -18.14 16.83 -3.43
CA PHE A 130 -16.85 17.44 -3.81
C PHE A 130 -16.42 17.11 -5.24
N GLU A 131 -17.28 16.53 -6.07
CA GLU A 131 -16.97 16.03 -7.41
C GLU A 131 -16.40 17.10 -8.35
N SER A 132 -16.85 18.35 -8.21
CA SER A 132 -16.42 19.50 -9.02
C SER A 132 -15.20 20.23 -8.45
N HIS A 133 -14.79 19.96 -7.20
CA HIS A 133 -13.65 20.61 -6.58
C HIS A 133 -12.34 20.15 -7.22
N TYR A 134 -11.33 20.99 -7.15
CA TYR A 134 -9.98 20.70 -7.61
C TYR A 134 -9.07 20.35 -6.43
N PRO A 135 -7.92 19.68 -6.66
CA PRO A 135 -7.03 19.26 -5.57
C PRO A 135 -6.61 20.37 -4.60
N TRP A 136 -6.38 21.58 -5.07
CA TRP A 136 -5.99 22.71 -4.22
C TRP A 136 -7.10 23.26 -3.33
N GLU A 137 -8.35 22.87 -3.56
CA GLU A 137 -9.52 23.24 -2.72
C GLU A 137 -9.77 22.23 -1.60
N LEU A 138 -8.96 21.16 -1.53
CA LEU A 138 -9.16 20.02 -0.64
C LEU A 138 -8.11 19.98 0.48
N SER A 139 -8.50 19.49 1.65
CA SER A 139 -7.55 19.14 2.71
C SER A 139 -6.65 17.96 2.27
N GLY A 140 -5.51 17.75 2.96
CA GLY A 140 -4.60 16.64 2.68
C GLY A 140 -5.30 15.27 2.74
N GLY A 141 -6.13 15.04 3.76
CA GLY A 141 -6.91 13.80 3.87
C GLY A 141 -7.93 13.62 2.74
N MET A 142 -8.57 14.71 2.28
CA MET A 142 -9.46 14.64 1.11
C MET A 142 -8.69 14.33 -0.17
N GLN A 143 -7.51 14.93 -0.37
CA GLN A 143 -6.65 14.61 -1.52
C GLN A 143 -6.22 13.13 -1.50
N GLN A 144 -5.90 12.59 -0.32
CA GLN A 144 -5.59 11.17 -0.14
C GLN A 144 -6.76 10.29 -0.56
N ARG A 145 -7.99 10.62 -0.12
CA ARG A 145 -9.22 9.91 -0.52
C ARG A 145 -9.41 9.93 -2.05
N VAL A 146 -9.11 11.05 -2.71
CA VAL A 146 -9.15 11.15 -4.19
C VAL A 146 -8.11 10.24 -4.83
N ALA A 147 -6.88 10.18 -4.30
CA ALA A 147 -5.81 9.33 -4.83
C ALA A 147 -6.17 7.84 -4.71
N ILE A 148 -6.73 7.42 -3.56
CA ILE A 148 -7.22 6.05 -3.33
C ILE A 148 -8.37 5.73 -4.30
N ALA A 149 -9.38 6.62 -4.40
CA ALA A 149 -10.51 6.42 -5.31
C ALA A 149 -10.06 6.32 -6.78
N ARG A 150 -9.08 7.11 -7.21
CA ARG A 150 -8.49 7.04 -8.55
C ARG A 150 -7.75 5.72 -8.77
N ALA A 151 -7.00 5.24 -7.80
CA ALA A 151 -6.31 3.97 -7.86
C ALA A 151 -7.29 2.80 -7.99
N LEU A 152 -8.34 2.79 -7.16
CA LEU A 152 -9.41 1.78 -7.20
C LEU A 152 -10.26 1.87 -8.47
N ALA A 153 -10.44 3.06 -9.04
CA ALA A 153 -11.14 3.24 -10.31
C ALA A 153 -10.45 2.52 -11.48
N TYR A 154 -9.14 2.29 -11.38
CA TYR A 154 -8.42 1.47 -12.35
C TYR A 154 -8.80 -0.03 -12.24
N GLU A 155 -9.49 -0.45 -11.16
CA GLU A 155 -9.87 -1.84 -10.86
C GLU A 155 -8.65 -2.77 -10.80
N PRO A 156 -7.64 -2.44 -9.98
CA PRO A 156 -6.46 -3.28 -9.85
C PRO A 156 -6.80 -4.57 -9.11
N GLU A 157 -6.14 -5.65 -9.46
CA GLU A 157 -6.18 -6.89 -8.68
C GLU A 157 -5.22 -6.83 -7.48
N VAL A 158 -4.13 -6.07 -7.64
CA VAL A 158 -3.15 -5.78 -6.59
C VAL A 158 -2.95 -4.27 -6.44
N LEU A 159 -3.20 -3.77 -5.25
CA LEU A 159 -2.96 -2.38 -4.86
C LEU A 159 -1.75 -2.30 -3.95
N LEU A 160 -0.73 -1.59 -4.38
CA LEU A 160 0.47 -1.29 -3.59
C LEU A 160 0.33 0.09 -2.98
N MET A 161 0.64 0.24 -1.69
CA MET A 161 0.53 1.52 -0.98
C MET A 161 1.81 1.77 -0.18
N ASP A 162 2.50 2.89 -0.45
CA ASP A 162 3.73 3.29 0.23
C ASP A 162 3.45 4.40 1.24
N GLU A 163 3.41 4.05 2.53
CA GLU A 163 3.17 4.95 3.67
C GLU A 163 2.02 5.95 3.43
N PRO A 164 0.82 5.49 2.98
CA PRO A 164 -0.19 6.41 2.45
C PRO A 164 -0.73 7.37 3.50
N PHE A 165 -0.65 7.05 4.78
CA PHE A 165 -1.25 7.83 5.87
C PHE A 165 -0.23 8.64 6.70
N GLY A 166 1.08 8.56 6.36
CA GLY A 166 2.16 9.13 7.16
C GLY A 166 2.12 10.65 7.35
N SER A 167 1.47 11.40 6.46
CA SER A 167 1.38 12.87 6.51
C SER A 167 0.06 13.38 7.09
N LEU A 168 -0.82 12.50 7.60
CA LEU A 168 -2.15 12.86 8.10
C LEU A 168 -2.17 13.02 9.61
N ASP A 169 -3.06 13.87 10.10
CA ASP A 169 -3.36 13.96 11.52
C ASP A 169 -4.01 12.66 12.03
N ALA A 170 -3.97 12.43 13.35
CA ALA A 170 -4.37 11.17 13.95
C ALA A 170 -5.83 10.80 13.67
N LEU A 171 -6.78 11.74 13.75
CA LEU A 171 -8.19 11.44 13.57
C LEU A 171 -8.51 11.13 12.10
N THR A 172 -8.01 11.93 11.18
CA THR A 172 -8.14 11.69 9.73
C THR A 172 -7.54 10.35 9.32
N ARG A 173 -6.42 9.94 9.94
CA ARG A 173 -5.78 8.64 9.71
C ARG A 173 -6.71 7.51 10.10
N LEU A 174 -7.27 7.51 11.33
CA LEU A 174 -8.18 6.46 11.81
C LEU A 174 -9.42 6.31 10.89
N GLU A 175 -10.01 7.43 10.45
CA GLU A 175 -11.13 7.41 9.51
C GLU A 175 -10.75 6.81 8.15
N LEU A 176 -9.52 7.07 7.67
CA LEU A 176 -9.04 6.53 6.41
C LEU A 176 -8.69 5.05 6.49
N GLU A 177 -8.17 4.59 7.62
CA GLU A 177 -7.96 3.17 7.89
C GLU A 177 -9.29 2.40 7.80
N ASP A 178 -10.34 2.88 8.48
CA ASP A 178 -11.67 2.28 8.42
C ASP A 178 -12.27 2.32 7.01
N THR A 179 -12.08 3.43 6.31
CA THR A 179 -12.50 3.57 4.91
C THR A 179 -11.78 2.56 4.02
N LEU A 180 -10.47 2.40 4.18
CA LEU A 180 -9.67 1.46 3.40
C LEU A 180 -10.07 0.00 3.66
N LEU A 181 -10.32 -0.38 4.92
CA LEU A 181 -10.81 -1.71 5.25
C LEU A 181 -12.16 -2.01 4.62
N ARG A 182 -13.09 -1.06 4.67
CA ARG A 182 -14.41 -1.19 4.03
C ARG A 182 -14.28 -1.37 2.51
N LEU A 183 -13.46 -0.54 1.86
CA LEU A 183 -13.20 -0.64 0.41
C LEU A 183 -12.55 -1.96 0.03
N TRP A 184 -11.61 -2.43 0.84
CA TRP A 184 -10.94 -3.72 0.65
C TRP A 184 -11.94 -4.88 0.74
N ASP A 185 -12.81 -4.88 1.75
CA ASP A 185 -13.85 -5.90 1.95
C ASP A 185 -14.87 -5.91 0.80
N GLU A 186 -15.33 -4.71 0.36
CA GLU A 186 -16.31 -4.57 -0.72
C GLU A 186 -15.75 -4.95 -2.10
N LEU A 187 -14.48 -4.68 -2.36
CA LEU A 187 -13.89 -4.81 -3.70
C LEU A 187 -13.06 -6.09 -3.88
N GLY A 188 -12.67 -6.77 -2.80
CA GLY A 188 -11.86 -7.98 -2.84
C GLY A 188 -10.46 -7.79 -3.44
N THR A 189 -9.95 -6.56 -3.46
CA THR A 189 -8.63 -6.22 -4.01
C THR A 189 -7.54 -6.72 -3.06
N THR A 190 -6.47 -7.32 -3.58
CA THR A 190 -5.30 -7.67 -2.77
C THR A 190 -4.51 -6.40 -2.46
N ILE A 191 -4.13 -6.18 -1.20
CA ILE A 191 -3.39 -4.97 -0.79
C ILE A 191 -2.03 -5.35 -0.20
N LEU A 192 -0.97 -4.72 -0.74
CA LEU A 192 0.35 -4.67 -0.11
C LEU A 192 0.58 -3.27 0.42
N PHE A 193 0.74 -3.16 1.71
CA PHE A 193 0.78 -1.92 2.43
C PHE A 193 2.14 -1.74 3.11
N ILE A 194 2.78 -0.63 2.89
CA ILE A 194 4.01 -0.25 3.60
C ILE A 194 3.68 0.81 4.62
N THR A 195 4.11 0.59 5.85
CA THR A 195 4.02 1.57 6.91
C THR A 195 5.19 1.44 7.89
N HIS A 196 5.46 2.50 8.64
CA HIS A 196 6.32 2.47 9.82
C HIS A 196 5.50 2.45 11.12
N ASP A 197 4.17 2.59 11.03
CA ASP A 197 3.27 2.54 12.16
C ASP A 197 2.83 1.09 12.43
N ILE A 198 3.21 0.58 13.59
CA ILE A 198 2.95 -0.81 14.00
C ILE A 198 1.45 -1.05 14.21
N GLU A 199 0.76 -0.09 14.83
CA GLU A 199 -0.66 -0.24 15.13
C GLU A 199 -1.51 -0.22 13.86
N GLU A 200 -1.14 0.62 12.89
CA GLU A 200 -1.74 0.66 11.56
C GLU A 200 -1.59 -0.70 10.85
N ALA A 201 -0.38 -1.27 10.84
CA ALA A 201 -0.14 -2.57 10.24
C ALA A 201 -0.97 -3.69 10.89
N ILE A 202 -1.06 -3.72 12.22
CA ILE A 202 -1.86 -4.73 12.95
C ILE A 202 -3.35 -4.51 12.67
N TYR A 203 -3.80 -3.25 12.66
CA TYR A 203 -5.21 -2.93 12.48
C TYR A 203 -5.74 -3.29 11.08
N LEU A 204 -4.92 -3.11 10.06
CA LEU A 204 -5.35 -3.29 8.66
C LEU A 204 -5.18 -4.72 8.16
N SER A 205 -4.11 -5.41 8.54
CA SER A 205 -3.61 -6.57 7.78
C SER A 205 -4.11 -7.92 8.28
N ASP A 206 -4.07 -8.90 7.39
CA ASP A 206 -4.19 -10.33 7.73
C ASP A 206 -2.83 -10.93 8.07
N ARG A 207 -1.75 -10.37 7.50
CA ARG A 207 -0.35 -10.75 7.78
C ARG A 207 0.54 -9.53 7.80
N VAL A 208 1.53 -9.54 8.69
CA VAL A 208 2.56 -8.50 8.81
C VAL A 208 3.93 -9.14 8.63
N TRP A 209 4.73 -8.62 7.71
CA TRP A 209 6.14 -8.96 7.55
C TRP A 209 7.02 -7.88 8.14
N LEU A 210 7.92 -8.31 9.03
CA LEU A 210 8.91 -7.42 9.64
C LEU A 210 10.18 -7.44 8.81
N LEU A 211 10.66 -6.25 8.48
CA LEU A 211 11.89 -6.06 7.72
C LEU A 211 13.03 -5.64 8.64
N SER A 212 14.22 -6.20 8.40
CA SER A 212 15.47 -5.78 9.03
C SER A 212 15.90 -4.38 8.57
N ARG A 213 16.96 -3.85 9.18
CA ARG A 213 17.74 -2.76 8.61
C ARG A 213 18.36 -3.18 7.28
N ARG A 214 18.88 -2.20 6.55
CA ARG A 214 19.61 -2.41 5.30
C ARG A 214 20.88 -3.23 5.51
N PRO A 215 21.11 -4.29 4.71
CA PRO A 215 20.24 -4.76 3.63
C PRO A 215 18.97 -5.43 4.17
N SER A 216 17.82 -5.06 3.57
CA SER A 216 16.51 -5.49 4.06
C SER A 216 16.26 -6.97 3.81
N ARG A 217 15.84 -7.68 4.84
CA ARG A 217 15.36 -9.08 4.81
C ARG A 217 14.06 -9.18 5.59
N ILE A 218 13.24 -10.17 5.29
CA ILE A 218 12.12 -10.53 6.16
C ILE A 218 12.70 -11.27 7.36
N VAL A 219 12.54 -10.69 8.56
CA VAL A 219 13.04 -11.27 9.82
C VAL A 219 11.96 -12.02 10.60
N GLU A 220 10.69 -11.70 10.31
CA GLU A 220 9.55 -12.36 10.94
C GLU A 220 8.29 -12.15 10.11
N GLU A 221 7.40 -13.14 10.13
CA GLU A 221 6.05 -13.09 9.59
C GLU A 221 5.06 -13.36 10.72
N LEU A 222 4.04 -12.50 10.83
CA LEU A 222 3.00 -12.59 11.85
C LEU A 222 1.63 -12.69 11.19
N ALA A 223 0.85 -13.70 11.53
CA ALA A 223 -0.57 -13.76 11.20
C ALA A 223 -1.37 -12.87 12.16
N ILE A 224 -2.30 -12.11 11.62
CA ILE A 224 -3.16 -11.17 12.35
C ILE A 224 -4.61 -11.62 12.18
N ASP A 225 -5.12 -12.37 13.13
CA ASP A 225 -6.41 -13.06 13.08
C ASP A 225 -7.52 -12.40 13.92
N PHE A 226 -7.50 -11.05 14.01
CA PHE A 226 -8.63 -10.32 14.60
C PHE A 226 -9.88 -10.46 13.73
N PRO A 227 -11.05 -10.66 14.34
CA PRO A 227 -12.32 -10.74 13.62
C PRO A 227 -12.57 -9.47 12.77
N ARG A 228 -13.27 -9.65 11.65
CA ARG A 228 -13.76 -8.53 10.83
C ARG A 228 -15.29 -8.41 10.96
N PRO A 229 -15.90 -7.23 10.91
CA PRO A 229 -15.25 -5.94 10.75
C PRO A 229 -14.47 -5.51 12.01
N ARG A 230 -13.28 -4.94 11.81
CA ARG A 230 -12.48 -4.37 12.90
C ARG A 230 -13.01 -2.99 13.30
N ASN A 231 -12.74 -2.59 14.54
CA ASN A 231 -13.16 -1.30 15.07
C ASN A 231 -12.02 -0.63 15.82
N GLN A 232 -11.78 0.65 15.58
CA GLN A 232 -10.66 1.41 16.14
C GLN A 232 -10.57 1.35 17.67
N LEU A 233 -11.71 1.35 18.35
CA LEU A 233 -11.74 1.36 19.82
C LEU A 233 -11.65 -0.06 20.39
N THR A 234 -12.49 -0.98 19.93
CA THR A 234 -12.59 -2.32 20.52
C THR A 234 -11.46 -3.23 20.11
N THR A 235 -11.08 -3.27 18.82
CA THR A 235 -9.98 -4.12 18.33
C THR A 235 -8.63 -3.69 18.92
N ARG A 236 -8.36 -2.38 18.97
CA ARG A 236 -7.10 -1.87 19.56
C ARG A 236 -7.04 -2.02 21.08
N ALA A 237 -8.20 -2.14 21.77
CA ALA A 237 -8.26 -2.37 23.21
C ALA A 237 -8.05 -3.84 23.63
N GLU A 238 -8.04 -4.77 22.69
CA GLU A 238 -7.80 -6.19 23.00
C GLU A 238 -6.38 -6.42 23.53
N GLY A 239 -6.25 -7.21 24.59
CA GLY A 239 -4.94 -7.54 25.17
C GLY A 239 -3.98 -8.15 24.15
N ARG A 240 -4.50 -8.98 23.24
CA ARG A 240 -3.75 -9.59 22.13
C ARG A 240 -3.20 -8.56 21.15
N PHE A 241 -3.91 -7.45 20.90
CA PHE A 241 -3.40 -6.36 20.05
C PHE A 241 -2.13 -5.76 20.66
N MET A 242 -2.17 -5.51 21.98
CA MET A 242 -1.01 -4.99 22.73
C MET A 242 0.17 -5.97 22.75
N GLU A 243 -0.10 -7.27 22.88
CA GLU A 243 0.93 -8.31 22.83
C GLU A 243 1.65 -8.33 21.48
N ILE A 244 0.88 -8.34 20.36
CA ILE A 244 1.43 -8.32 19.01
C ILE A 244 2.22 -7.01 18.79
N ARG A 245 1.67 -5.86 19.19
CA ARG A 245 2.35 -4.56 19.08
C ARG A 245 3.69 -4.57 19.80
N ASN A 246 3.71 -5.06 21.04
CA ASN A 246 4.92 -5.11 21.85
C ASN A 246 5.95 -6.07 21.25
N ARG A 247 5.53 -7.22 20.71
CA ARG A 247 6.40 -8.17 20.00
C ARG A 247 7.06 -7.52 18.79
N ILE A 248 6.28 -6.85 17.94
CA ILE A 248 6.79 -6.13 16.75
C ILE A 248 7.76 -5.03 17.18
N TYR A 249 7.39 -4.22 18.19
CA TYR A 249 8.24 -3.16 18.70
C TYR A 249 9.59 -3.67 19.20
N GLN A 250 9.59 -4.72 20.02
CA GLN A 250 10.82 -5.35 20.53
C GLN A 250 11.68 -5.87 19.38
N ARG A 251 11.06 -6.53 18.38
CA ARG A 251 11.78 -7.08 17.24
C ARG A 251 12.48 -5.99 16.42
N ILE A 252 11.75 -4.93 16.07
CA ILE A 252 12.30 -3.80 15.32
C ILE A 252 13.38 -3.05 16.13
N SER A 253 13.19 -2.88 17.45
CA SER A 253 14.17 -2.22 18.31
C SER A 253 15.47 -3.01 18.39
N ASN A 254 15.42 -4.33 18.49
CA ASN A 254 16.59 -5.19 18.49
C ASN A 254 17.37 -5.11 17.17
N GLU A 255 16.65 -5.12 16.04
CA GLU A 255 17.24 -4.88 14.71
C GLU A 255 17.85 -3.47 14.60
N SER A 256 17.38 -2.52 15.42
CA SER A 256 17.88 -1.15 15.43
C SER A 256 19.17 -0.98 16.27
N SER A 257 19.49 -1.93 17.11
CA SER A 257 20.65 -1.88 18.03
C SER A 257 21.82 -2.76 17.57
N ALA A 258 21.61 -3.62 16.56
CA ALA A 258 22.62 -4.46 15.93
C ALA A 258 23.19 -3.78 14.69
#